data_493e78e309550a8fc15424aafbb7cad4
#
_entry.id   493e78e309550a8fc15424aafbb7cad4
#
_cell.length_a   1.000
_cell.length_b   1.000
_cell.length_c   1.000
_cell.angle_alpha   90.00
_cell.angle_beta   90.00
_cell.angle_gamma   90.00
#
_symmetry.space_group_name_H-M   'P 1'
#
loop_
_entity.id
_entity.type
_entity.pdbx_description
1 polymer ?
#
loop_
_entity_poly.entity_id
_entity_poly.type
_entity_poly.pdbx_seq_one_letter_code
_entity_poly.pdbx_strand_id
1 'polypeptide(L)'
;MRLFRRNSTIAKALCLFVILTILIGCLSGCNGCTGAMDPDDYSNVVNTTPSTESTEPVSGSTAPLAENPINFDELTALNPDLYAWIRIPGTVIDYPVAQSSNEDDNYYLHHNYLGNYEFAGTIYSQRHNTKYFVEQVTVLYGHNMRNGSMFAGLHNYYDKEFFDENELIYIYIDGHILTYRIFAAYDYDDRHLLNSFDFSDKEVYSNYLKDCLNPRSANALVREGVELTTDDRIITLSTCTNYNSSLRFLVQGVLINDELTK
;
A
#
# COMPACT_ATOMS: atom_id res chain seq x y z
N MET A 1 37.08 -57.53 40.78
CA MET A 1 35.94 -57.00 40.09
C MET A 1 36.04 -55.47 40.06
N ARG A 2 36.84 -54.96 39.13
CA ARG A 2 37.08 -53.52 38.87
C ARG A 2 37.13 -53.38 37.34
N LEU A 3 36.14 -52.76 36.75
CA LEU A 3 36.22 -52.21 35.39
C LEU A 3 34.89 -51.47 35.10
N PHE A 4 34.99 -50.30 34.62
CA PHE A 4 34.01 -49.32 34.13
C PHE A 4 33.83 -48.06 35.02
N ARG A 5 34.90 -47.23 34.98
CA ARG A 5 34.78 -45.78 35.25
C ARG A 5 35.82 -45.02 34.41
N ARG A 6 35.61 -44.96 33.11
CA ARG A 6 36.37 -44.07 32.21
C ARG A 6 35.63 -43.91 30.89
N ASN A 7 34.74 -42.96 30.78
CA ASN A 7 34.26 -42.45 29.49
C ASN A 7 33.32 -41.23 29.61
N SER A 8 33.17 -40.62 30.81
CA SER A 8 32.25 -39.49 30.95
C SER A 8 32.89 -38.11 30.65
N THR A 9 34.21 -38.02 30.64
CA THR A 9 34.95 -36.78 30.46
C THR A 9 35.17 -36.44 28.99
N ILE A 10 35.36 -37.46 28.14
CA ILE A 10 35.59 -37.24 26.69
C ILE A 10 34.26 -36.90 25.99
N ALA A 11 33.15 -37.51 26.41
CA ALA A 11 31.84 -37.19 25.84
C ALA A 11 31.36 -35.78 26.18
N LYS A 12 31.71 -35.26 27.38
CA LYS A 12 31.41 -33.87 27.75
C LYS A 12 32.25 -32.84 27.04
N ALA A 13 33.53 -33.17 26.71
CA ALA A 13 34.41 -32.29 25.93
C ALA A 13 33.98 -32.20 24.45
N LEU A 14 33.47 -33.32 23.88
CA LEU A 14 32.98 -33.32 22.49
C LEU A 14 31.66 -32.55 22.33
N CYS A 15 30.76 -32.63 23.30
CA CYS A 15 29.51 -31.86 23.29
C CYS A 15 29.74 -30.34 23.42
N LEU A 16 30.77 -29.92 24.20
CA LEU A 16 31.11 -28.50 24.33
C LEU A 16 31.74 -27.90 23.07
N PHE A 17 32.52 -28.72 22.30
CA PHE A 17 33.11 -28.27 21.04
C PHE A 17 32.09 -28.18 19.90
N VAL A 18 31.08 -29.04 19.86
CA VAL A 18 30.00 -28.98 18.85
C VAL A 18 29.05 -27.81 19.10
N ILE A 19 28.80 -27.46 20.36
CA ILE A 19 27.96 -26.29 20.71
C ILE A 19 28.71 -24.97 20.42
N LEU A 20 30.04 -24.92 20.58
CA LEU A 20 30.82 -23.71 20.32
C LEU A 20 31.00 -23.45 18.82
N THR A 21 31.05 -24.50 17.97
CA THR A 21 31.12 -24.33 16.50
C THR A 21 29.78 -23.95 15.87
N ILE A 22 28.65 -24.29 16.50
CA ILE A 22 27.32 -23.86 16.05
C ILE A 22 27.05 -22.38 16.42
N LEU A 23 27.63 -21.88 17.52
CA LEU A 23 27.47 -20.48 17.93
C LEU A 23 28.33 -19.49 17.13
N ILE A 24 29.39 -19.95 16.44
CA ILE A 24 30.24 -19.10 15.57
C ILE A 24 29.70 -19.06 14.12
N GLY A 25 28.86 -20.04 13.74
CA GLY A 25 28.23 -20.12 12.41
C GLY A 25 26.99 -19.23 12.23
N CYS A 26 26.42 -18.67 13.31
CA CYS A 26 25.21 -17.84 13.25
C CYS A 26 25.48 -16.32 13.23
N LEU A 27 26.75 -15.89 13.12
CA LEU A 27 27.10 -14.46 13.00
C LEU A 27 27.54 -14.06 11.59
N SER A 28 27.37 -14.95 10.59
CA SER A 28 27.64 -14.62 9.20
C SER A 28 26.32 -14.42 8.45
N GLY A 29 25.84 -13.18 8.44
CA GLY A 29 25.07 -12.68 7.30
C GLY A 29 23.61 -13.03 7.21
N CYS A 30 22.77 -12.43 8.03
CA CYS A 30 21.50 -11.94 7.54
C CYS A 30 21.63 -10.44 7.22
N ASN A 31 22.52 -10.12 6.29
CA ASN A 31 22.45 -8.87 5.53
C ASN A 31 21.53 -9.12 4.32
N GLY A 32 20.23 -9.06 4.51
CA GLY A 32 19.30 -9.32 3.43
C GLY A 32 17.82 -9.28 3.80
N CYS A 33 17.46 -8.61 4.91
CA CYS A 33 16.04 -8.33 5.22
C CYS A 33 15.84 -6.84 5.46
N THR A 34 16.39 -6.00 4.60
CA THR A 34 15.99 -4.60 4.48
C THR A 34 15.13 -4.49 3.22
N GLY A 35 13.96 -5.13 3.23
CA GLY A 35 12.93 -4.93 2.22
C GLY A 35 12.20 -3.61 2.45
N ALA A 36 12.94 -2.52 2.66
CA ALA A 36 12.45 -1.18 2.45
C ALA A 36 12.85 -0.84 1.02
N MET A 37 11.89 -0.58 0.15
CA MET A 37 12.16 0.08 -1.12
C MET A 37 12.94 1.36 -0.79
N ASP A 38 14.17 1.48 -1.31
CA ASP A 38 14.94 2.70 -1.16
C ASP A 38 14.25 3.77 -2.02
N PRO A 39 13.91 4.95 -1.49
CA PRO A 39 13.39 6.04 -2.30
C PRO A 39 14.30 6.40 -3.50
N ASP A 40 15.60 6.10 -3.40
CA ASP A 40 16.56 6.33 -4.49
C ASP A 40 16.39 5.36 -5.67
N ASP A 41 15.72 4.21 -5.49
CA ASP A 41 15.46 3.24 -6.57
C ASP A 41 14.51 3.79 -7.67
N TYR A 42 13.77 4.86 -7.37
CA TYR A 42 12.82 5.50 -8.28
C TYR A 42 13.21 6.91 -8.72
N SER A 43 14.42 7.34 -8.42
CA SER A 43 14.87 8.73 -8.67
C SER A 43 14.73 9.18 -10.11
N ASN A 44 14.74 8.25 -11.07
CA ASN A 44 14.56 8.56 -12.50
C ASN A 44 13.08 8.61 -12.92
N VAL A 45 12.16 8.03 -12.13
CA VAL A 45 10.72 7.95 -12.46
C VAL A 45 9.96 9.15 -11.92
N VAL A 46 10.45 9.76 -10.83
CA VAL A 46 9.79 10.91 -10.19
C VAL A 46 10.47 12.21 -10.60
N ASN A 47 9.76 13.09 -11.29
CA ASN A 47 10.24 14.42 -11.65
C ASN A 47 10.25 15.32 -10.40
N THR A 48 11.44 15.71 -9.92
CA THR A 48 11.62 16.50 -8.68
C THR A 48 11.56 18.02 -8.86
N THR A 49 11.01 18.53 -9.95
CA THR A 49 10.94 19.98 -10.18
C THR A 49 9.78 20.58 -9.37
N PRO A 50 10.01 21.49 -8.41
CA PRO A 50 8.92 22.11 -7.67
C PRO A 50 8.18 23.08 -8.59
N SER A 51 6.88 22.86 -8.79
CA SER A 51 6.00 23.81 -9.46
C SER A 51 5.81 25.04 -8.59
N THR A 52 6.30 26.18 -9.07
CA THR A 52 6.07 27.49 -8.44
C THR A 52 4.65 27.95 -8.78
N GLU A 53 3.81 28.05 -7.77
CA GLU A 53 2.50 28.68 -7.87
C GLU A 53 2.64 30.12 -8.38
N SER A 54 2.01 30.44 -9.52
CA SER A 54 1.74 31.81 -9.91
C SER A 54 0.24 31.99 -10.13
N THR A 55 -0.40 32.63 -9.16
CA THR A 55 -1.76 33.18 -9.24
C THR A 55 -1.80 34.41 -10.10
N GLU A 56 -2.52 34.35 -11.25
CA GLU A 56 -3.28 35.52 -11.78
C GLU A 56 -4.35 35.02 -12.79
N PRO A 57 -5.59 35.55 -12.78
CA PRO A 57 -6.66 35.08 -13.67
C PRO A 57 -6.65 35.88 -14.97
N VAL A 58 -6.41 35.21 -16.10
CA VAL A 58 -6.62 35.78 -17.42
C VAL A 58 -7.63 34.97 -18.19
N SER A 59 -8.71 35.69 -18.57
CA SER A 59 -9.79 35.22 -19.45
C SER A 59 -9.29 34.71 -20.80
N GLY A 60 -9.66 33.48 -21.18
CA GLY A 60 -9.67 33.03 -22.58
C GLY A 60 -8.42 32.28 -23.08
N SER A 61 -7.65 31.62 -22.18
CA SER A 61 -6.58 30.69 -22.57
C SER A 61 -6.94 29.29 -22.00
N THR A 62 -6.84 28.25 -22.83
CA THR A 62 -6.72 26.88 -22.30
C THR A 62 -5.47 26.87 -21.45
N ALA A 63 -5.65 26.80 -20.11
CA ALA A 63 -4.53 26.66 -19.20
C ALA A 63 -3.66 25.47 -19.69
N PRO A 64 -2.33 25.59 -19.65
CA PRO A 64 -1.48 24.46 -19.97
C PRO A 64 -1.82 23.30 -19.04
N LEU A 65 -1.93 22.07 -19.59
CA LEU A 65 -2.13 20.88 -18.79
C LEU A 65 -1.03 20.77 -17.70
N ALA A 66 -1.40 20.31 -16.53
CA ALA A 66 -0.45 20.04 -15.45
C ALA A 66 0.61 19.01 -15.91
N GLU A 67 1.79 19.09 -15.34
CA GLU A 67 2.82 18.08 -15.57
C GLU A 67 2.62 16.92 -14.60
N ASN A 68 2.59 15.68 -15.11
CA ASN A 68 2.59 14.52 -14.26
C ASN A 68 3.99 14.36 -13.63
N PRO A 69 4.11 14.29 -12.30
CA PRO A 69 5.43 14.11 -11.67
C PRO A 69 6.02 12.72 -11.90
N ILE A 70 5.23 11.75 -12.42
CA ILE A 70 5.65 10.37 -12.70
C ILE A 70 5.88 10.24 -14.21
N ASN A 71 7.06 9.71 -14.58
CA ASN A 71 7.38 9.35 -15.95
C ASN A 71 6.87 7.92 -16.24
N PHE A 72 5.69 7.81 -16.85
CA PHE A 72 5.04 6.51 -17.11
C PHE A 72 5.75 5.70 -18.21
N ASP A 73 6.45 6.33 -19.13
CA ASP A 73 7.27 5.62 -20.13
C ASP A 73 8.42 4.87 -19.44
N GLU A 74 9.11 5.51 -18.49
CA GLU A 74 10.17 4.87 -17.72
C GLU A 74 9.61 3.83 -16.73
N LEU A 75 8.49 4.14 -16.07
CA LEU A 75 7.84 3.22 -15.14
C LEU A 75 7.43 1.91 -15.81
N THR A 76 6.76 1.99 -16.97
CA THR A 76 6.30 0.82 -17.72
C THR A 76 7.43 0.09 -18.43
N ALA A 77 8.54 0.79 -18.76
CA ALA A 77 9.75 0.16 -19.27
C ALA A 77 10.46 -0.71 -18.22
N LEU A 78 10.36 -0.36 -16.93
CA LEU A 78 10.86 -1.20 -15.84
C LEU A 78 10.03 -2.49 -15.70
N ASN A 79 8.71 -2.35 -15.73
CA ASN A 79 7.78 -3.48 -15.65
C ASN A 79 6.41 -3.05 -16.20
N PRO A 80 5.88 -3.70 -17.26
CA PRO A 80 4.60 -3.33 -17.88
C PRO A 80 3.36 -3.56 -16.99
N ASP A 81 3.52 -4.21 -15.86
CA ASP A 81 2.48 -4.39 -14.86
C ASP A 81 2.31 -3.14 -13.95
N LEU A 82 3.31 -2.25 -13.92
CA LEU A 82 3.23 -0.97 -13.20
C LEU A 82 2.39 0.00 -14.02
N TYR A 83 1.33 0.54 -13.42
CA TYR A 83 0.36 1.35 -14.14
C TYR A 83 -0.06 2.63 -13.41
N ALA A 84 0.29 2.74 -12.13
CA ALA A 84 -0.04 3.89 -11.31
C ALA A 84 1.05 4.14 -10.27
N TRP A 85 0.94 5.27 -9.60
CA TRP A 85 1.75 5.62 -8.45
C TRP A 85 0.84 6.17 -7.35
N ILE A 86 1.05 5.76 -6.10
CA ILE A 86 0.33 6.28 -4.94
C ILE A 86 1.25 7.13 -4.08
N ARG A 87 0.75 8.31 -3.65
CA ARG A 87 1.41 9.15 -2.66
C ARG A 87 0.40 9.60 -1.61
N ILE A 88 0.77 9.47 -0.32
CA ILE A 88 -0.02 9.95 0.81
C ILE A 88 0.88 10.86 1.65
N PRO A 89 0.69 12.20 1.57
CA PRO A 89 1.46 13.16 2.35
C PRO A 89 1.40 12.88 3.85
N GLY A 90 2.50 13.14 4.57
CA GLY A 90 2.61 12.85 6.00
C GLY A 90 2.90 11.39 6.34
N THR A 91 2.99 10.50 5.34
CA THR A 91 3.36 9.09 5.49
C THR A 91 4.59 8.74 4.67
N VAL A 92 5.08 7.50 4.83
CA VAL A 92 6.13 6.91 3.97
C VAL A 92 5.56 6.37 2.64
N ILE A 93 4.24 6.47 2.41
CA ILE A 93 3.58 5.88 1.25
C ILE A 93 3.81 6.78 0.03
N ASP A 94 4.77 6.37 -0.78
CA ASP A 94 5.17 6.98 -2.05
C ASP A 94 5.73 5.87 -2.95
N TYR A 95 4.83 5.09 -3.60
CA TYR A 95 5.15 3.81 -4.22
C TYR A 95 4.49 3.63 -5.58
N PRO A 96 5.13 2.85 -6.50
CA PRO A 96 4.45 2.37 -7.70
C PRO A 96 3.31 1.41 -7.32
N VAL A 97 2.30 1.34 -8.19
CA VAL A 97 1.18 0.41 -8.09
C VAL A 97 1.21 -0.55 -9.26
N ALA A 98 1.16 -1.84 -8.95
CA ALA A 98 1.15 -2.91 -9.94
C ALA A 98 -0.21 -3.58 -10.07
N GLN A 99 -0.47 -4.18 -11.24
CA GLN A 99 -1.55 -5.13 -11.43
C GLN A 99 -1.03 -6.29 -12.27
N SER A 100 -1.09 -7.51 -11.72
CA SER A 100 -0.55 -8.70 -12.34
C SER A 100 -1.19 -8.98 -13.70
N SER A 101 -0.37 -9.18 -14.72
CA SER A 101 -0.78 -9.64 -16.05
C SER A 101 -0.91 -11.16 -16.13
N ASN A 102 -0.43 -11.91 -15.11
CA ASN A 102 -0.57 -13.36 -15.04
C ASN A 102 -1.90 -13.75 -14.35
N GLU A 103 -2.13 -15.07 -14.15
CA GLU A 103 -3.38 -15.58 -13.55
C GLU A 103 -3.46 -15.38 -12.02
N ASP A 104 -2.35 -15.05 -11.36
CA ASP A 104 -2.30 -14.81 -9.92
C ASP A 104 -2.55 -13.34 -9.61
N ASP A 105 -3.75 -13.01 -9.15
CA ASP A 105 -4.14 -11.66 -8.74
C ASP A 105 -3.37 -11.15 -7.50
N ASN A 106 -2.74 -12.06 -6.73
CA ASN A 106 -1.93 -11.73 -5.56
C ASN A 106 -0.42 -11.82 -5.83
N TYR A 107 0.00 -11.91 -7.10
CA TYR A 107 1.40 -12.05 -7.47
C TYR A 107 2.29 -10.99 -6.79
N TYR A 108 1.87 -9.73 -6.82
CA TYR A 108 2.60 -8.61 -6.22
C TYR A 108 2.52 -8.53 -4.69
N LEU A 109 1.78 -9.42 -4.04
CA LEU A 109 1.85 -9.54 -2.58
C LEU A 109 3.27 -9.97 -2.12
N HIS A 110 3.99 -10.75 -2.93
CA HIS A 110 5.32 -11.26 -2.62
C HIS A 110 6.32 -11.08 -3.78
N HIS A 111 6.08 -10.13 -4.67
CA HIS A 111 7.02 -9.78 -5.73
C HIS A 111 7.18 -8.26 -5.77
N ASN A 112 8.44 -7.83 -5.87
CA ASN A 112 8.76 -6.42 -5.98
C ASN A 112 8.36 -5.85 -7.36
N TYR A 113 8.52 -4.55 -7.51
CA TYR A 113 8.17 -3.82 -8.73
C TYR A 113 8.92 -4.30 -9.99
N LEU A 114 10.04 -5.02 -9.84
CA LEU A 114 10.76 -5.67 -10.96
C LEU A 114 10.26 -7.10 -11.23
N GLY A 115 9.27 -7.60 -10.48
CA GLY A 115 8.76 -8.96 -10.60
C GLY A 115 9.62 -10.03 -9.93
N ASN A 116 10.61 -9.67 -9.12
CA ASN A 116 11.40 -10.60 -8.34
C ASN A 116 10.70 -10.91 -7.01
N TYR A 117 10.86 -12.17 -6.54
CA TYR A 117 10.32 -12.54 -5.23
C TYR A 117 10.93 -11.68 -4.12
N GLU A 118 10.06 -11.02 -3.37
CA GLU A 118 10.39 -10.20 -2.21
C GLU A 118 9.20 -10.15 -1.25
N PHE A 119 9.43 -10.44 0.04
CA PHE A 119 8.34 -10.53 1.02
C PHE A 119 7.55 -9.23 1.18
N ALA A 120 8.19 -8.07 1.04
CA ALA A 120 7.52 -6.78 1.11
C ALA A 120 6.53 -6.55 -0.03
N GLY A 121 6.74 -7.20 -1.17
CA GLY A 121 5.89 -7.09 -2.35
C GLY A 121 5.93 -5.70 -2.97
N THR A 122 4.85 -5.37 -3.67
CA THR A 122 4.56 -4.06 -4.26
C THR A 122 3.13 -3.68 -3.88
N ILE A 123 2.80 -2.39 -3.80
CA ILE A 123 1.40 -1.98 -3.70
C ILE A 123 0.69 -2.42 -4.99
N TYR A 124 -0.47 -3.07 -4.88
CA TYR A 124 -1.12 -3.66 -6.05
C TYR A 124 -2.63 -3.59 -6.00
N SER A 125 -3.24 -3.67 -7.18
CA SER A 125 -4.66 -3.95 -7.36
C SER A 125 -4.85 -5.33 -7.98
N GLN A 126 -6.06 -5.89 -7.84
CA GLN A 126 -6.46 -7.12 -8.52
C GLN A 126 -7.23 -6.80 -9.79
N ARG A 127 -7.29 -7.75 -10.74
CA ARG A 127 -7.97 -7.60 -12.05
C ARG A 127 -9.49 -7.41 -11.96
N HIS A 128 -10.07 -7.45 -10.76
CA HIS A 128 -11.45 -7.01 -10.51
C HIS A 128 -11.64 -5.51 -10.78
N ASN A 129 -10.59 -4.71 -10.61
CA ASN A 129 -10.55 -3.32 -11.03
C ASN A 129 -9.78 -3.17 -12.34
N THR A 130 -10.17 -2.21 -13.17
CA THR A 130 -9.34 -1.77 -14.29
C THR A 130 -8.16 -0.93 -13.80
N LYS A 131 -7.22 -0.65 -14.69
CA LYS A 131 -6.05 0.20 -14.40
C LYS A 131 -6.38 1.71 -14.45
N TYR A 132 -7.67 2.09 -14.62
CA TYR A 132 -8.09 3.47 -14.88
C TYR A 132 -8.82 4.14 -13.70
N PHE A 133 -9.05 3.44 -12.59
CA PHE A 133 -9.76 3.97 -11.41
C PHE A 133 -11.15 4.53 -11.73
N VAL A 134 -11.86 3.91 -12.65
CA VAL A 134 -13.20 4.35 -13.12
C VAL A 134 -14.34 3.63 -12.42
N GLU A 135 -14.07 2.54 -11.71
CA GLU A 135 -15.07 1.78 -10.97
C GLU A 135 -15.54 2.56 -9.72
N GLN A 136 -16.73 2.21 -9.22
CA GLN A 136 -17.27 2.77 -7.97
C GLN A 136 -16.35 2.54 -6.78
N VAL A 137 -15.69 1.37 -6.73
CA VAL A 137 -14.74 1.03 -5.67
C VAL A 137 -13.48 0.43 -6.28
N THR A 138 -12.34 1.09 -6.08
CA THR A 138 -11.01 0.55 -6.39
C THR A 138 -10.32 0.15 -5.09
N VAL A 139 -9.75 -1.05 -5.04
CA VAL A 139 -9.04 -1.54 -3.85
C VAL A 139 -7.56 -1.70 -4.17
N LEU A 140 -6.71 -1.05 -3.37
CA LEU A 140 -5.27 -1.25 -3.37
C LEU A 140 -4.85 -2.02 -2.12
N TYR A 141 -3.95 -2.98 -2.30
CA TYR A 141 -3.43 -3.85 -1.27
C TYR A 141 -1.95 -3.61 -1.03
N GLY A 142 -1.51 -3.74 0.21
CA GLY A 142 -0.10 -3.65 0.57
C GLY A 142 0.16 -4.24 1.95
N HIS A 143 1.37 -4.76 2.16
CA HIS A 143 1.77 -5.29 3.44
C HIS A 143 1.85 -4.23 4.54
N ASN A 144 1.57 -4.65 5.77
CA ASN A 144 1.93 -3.95 6.98
C ASN A 144 3.32 -4.42 7.44
N MET A 145 4.37 -3.73 7.00
CA MET A 145 5.74 -4.13 7.28
C MET A 145 6.22 -3.62 8.64
N ARG A 146 6.95 -4.47 9.39
CA ARG A 146 7.48 -4.10 10.72
C ARG A 146 8.48 -2.95 10.69
N ASN A 147 9.16 -2.75 9.57
CA ASN A 147 10.08 -1.61 9.38
C ASN A 147 9.37 -0.31 9.03
N GLY A 148 8.04 -0.30 8.98
CA GLY A 148 7.23 0.88 8.67
C GLY A 148 7.00 1.14 7.19
N SER A 149 7.56 0.33 6.28
CA SER A 149 7.38 0.46 4.84
C SER A 149 6.04 -0.08 4.33
N MET A 150 5.79 0.06 3.04
CA MET A 150 4.57 -0.34 2.34
C MET A 150 3.34 0.36 2.96
N PHE A 151 2.26 -0.37 3.25
CA PHE A 151 1.05 0.19 3.87
C PHE A 151 1.09 0.20 5.41
N ALA A 152 2.26 -0.01 6.04
CA ALA A 152 2.40 0.20 7.48
C ALA A 152 2.10 1.65 7.89
N GLY A 153 2.42 2.63 7.03
CA GLY A 153 2.11 4.05 7.24
C GLY A 153 0.61 4.37 7.37
N LEU A 154 -0.29 3.48 6.88
CA LEU A 154 -1.73 3.64 7.07
C LEU A 154 -2.13 3.57 8.55
N HIS A 155 -1.38 2.88 9.39
CA HIS A 155 -1.68 2.77 10.82
C HIS A 155 -1.55 4.09 11.58
N ASN A 156 -0.93 5.12 11.00
CA ASN A 156 -0.97 6.47 11.56
C ASN A 156 -2.41 7.00 11.63
N TYR A 157 -3.30 6.52 10.77
CA TYR A 157 -4.73 6.89 10.76
C TYR A 157 -5.56 6.29 11.89
N TYR A 158 -4.97 5.51 12.83
CA TYR A 158 -5.61 5.23 14.12
C TYR A 158 -5.58 6.44 15.05
N ASP A 159 -4.64 7.36 14.84
CA ASP A 159 -4.56 8.61 15.57
C ASP A 159 -5.48 9.66 14.95
N LYS A 160 -6.35 10.25 15.79
CA LYS A 160 -7.35 11.20 15.31
C LYS A 160 -6.73 12.53 14.82
N GLU A 161 -5.67 13.01 15.46
CA GLU A 161 -5.00 14.25 15.05
C GLU A 161 -4.35 14.05 13.68
N PHE A 162 -3.66 12.90 13.50
CA PHE A 162 -3.10 12.53 12.21
C PHE A 162 -4.19 12.39 11.12
N PHE A 163 -5.31 11.73 11.44
CA PHE A 163 -6.44 11.59 10.52
C PHE A 163 -7.02 12.93 10.10
N ASP A 164 -7.13 13.89 11.04
CA ASP A 164 -7.70 15.20 10.77
C ASP A 164 -6.77 16.06 9.90
N GLU A 165 -5.44 15.96 10.10
CA GLU A 165 -4.43 16.77 9.40
C GLU A 165 -4.03 16.23 8.03
N ASN A 166 -4.10 14.90 7.83
CA ASN A 166 -3.62 14.23 6.62
C ASN A 166 -4.79 13.63 5.84
N GLU A 167 -5.43 14.44 5.00
CA GLU A 167 -6.70 14.06 4.38
C GLU A 167 -6.61 13.62 2.91
N LEU A 168 -5.44 13.70 2.26
CA LEU A 168 -5.35 13.49 0.82
C LEU A 168 -4.59 12.22 0.44
N ILE A 169 -5.08 11.54 -0.60
CA ILE A 169 -4.40 10.50 -1.33
C ILE A 169 -4.27 10.98 -2.77
N TYR A 170 -3.07 10.94 -3.32
CA TYR A 170 -2.83 11.17 -4.73
C TYR A 170 -2.57 9.85 -5.44
N ILE A 171 -3.28 9.65 -6.54
CA ILE A 171 -3.03 8.56 -7.48
C ILE A 171 -2.64 9.20 -8.81
N TYR A 172 -1.45 8.88 -9.28
CA TYR A 172 -0.97 9.28 -10.60
C TYR A 172 -1.17 8.11 -11.54
N ILE A 173 -1.75 8.35 -12.69
CA ILE A 173 -1.82 7.43 -13.82
C ILE A 173 -1.40 8.19 -15.08
N ASP A 174 -1.13 7.50 -16.14
CA ASP A 174 -0.78 8.14 -17.40
C ASP A 174 -1.92 9.07 -17.86
N GLY A 175 -1.59 10.34 -18.08
CA GLY A 175 -2.53 11.38 -18.48
C GLY A 175 -3.39 12.00 -17.35
N HIS A 176 -3.36 11.50 -16.10
CA HIS A 176 -4.21 12.01 -15.01
C HIS A 176 -3.53 12.06 -13.64
N ILE A 177 -3.96 13.00 -12.82
CA ILE A 177 -3.74 13.04 -11.37
C ILE A 177 -5.10 12.96 -10.68
N LEU A 178 -5.33 11.87 -9.96
CA LEU A 178 -6.55 11.66 -9.19
C LEU A 178 -6.30 12.05 -7.73
N THR A 179 -7.10 12.96 -7.19
CA THR A 179 -7.04 13.35 -5.78
C THR A 179 -8.25 12.80 -5.04
N TYR A 180 -7.98 12.00 -4.03
CA TYR A 180 -9.01 11.48 -3.13
C TYR A 180 -8.90 12.15 -1.78
N ARG A 181 -10.07 12.45 -1.17
CA ARG A 181 -10.16 12.91 0.20
C ARG A 181 -10.52 11.75 1.12
N ILE A 182 -9.67 11.47 2.10
CA ILE A 182 -9.90 10.44 3.10
C ILE A 182 -11.09 10.82 3.94
N PHE A 183 -12.08 9.93 4.02
CA PHE A 183 -13.28 10.13 4.80
C PHE A 183 -13.45 9.12 5.94
N ALA A 184 -12.81 7.92 5.85
CA ALA A 184 -12.92 6.90 6.88
C ALA A 184 -11.62 6.07 7.01
N ALA A 185 -11.33 5.67 8.26
CA ALA A 185 -10.27 4.71 8.60
C ALA A 185 -10.77 3.80 9.72
N TYR A 186 -10.74 2.47 9.52
CA TYR A 186 -11.33 1.52 10.47
C TYR A 186 -10.88 0.07 10.24
N ASP A 187 -11.06 -0.77 11.26
CA ASP A 187 -10.85 -2.20 11.14
C ASP A 187 -12.03 -2.87 10.47
N TYR A 188 -11.74 -3.80 9.59
CA TYR A 188 -12.70 -4.58 8.82
C TYR A 188 -12.32 -6.06 8.87
N ASP A 189 -13.25 -6.98 8.62
CA ASP A 189 -12.92 -8.39 8.49
C ASP A 189 -12.09 -8.67 7.21
N ASP A 190 -11.56 -9.87 7.07
CA ASP A 190 -10.66 -10.24 5.97
C ASP A 190 -11.39 -10.69 4.70
N ARG A 191 -12.72 -10.48 4.61
CA ARG A 191 -13.47 -10.79 3.39
C ARG A 191 -12.94 -10.00 2.21
N HIS A 192 -13.02 -10.61 1.06
CA HIS A 192 -12.63 -9.97 -0.19
C HIS A 192 -13.73 -8.99 -0.64
N LEU A 193 -13.48 -7.67 -0.53
CA LEU A 193 -14.48 -6.62 -0.79
C LEU A 193 -15.12 -6.76 -2.17
N LEU A 194 -14.30 -6.84 -3.23
CA LEU A 194 -14.76 -6.87 -4.62
C LEU A 194 -15.52 -8.16 -5.00
N ASN A 195 -15.39 -9.22 -4.20
CA ASN A 195 -16.18 -10.45 -4.35
C ASN A 195 -17.42 -10.48 -3.45
N SER A 196 -17.48 -9.62 -2.43
CA SER A 196 -18.56 -9.60 -1.45
C SER A 196 -19.71 -8.70 -1.83
N PHE A 197 -19.48 -7.76 -2.75
CA PHE A 197 -20.46 -6.77 -3.16
C PHE A 197 -20.47 -6.61 -4.68
N ASP A 198 -21.65 -6.57 -5.27
CA ASP A 198 -21.85 -6.13 -6.65
C ASP A 198 -22.03 -4.60 -6.68
N PHE A 199 -20.92 -3.88 -6.84
CA PHE A 199 -20.95 -2.41 -6.86
C PHE A 199 -21.61 -1.82 -8.11
N SER A 200 -21.94 -2.63 -9.13
CA SER A 200 -22.73 -2.19 -10.28
C SER A 200 -24.22 -2.04 -9.93
N ASP A 201 -24.68 -2.74 -8.88
CA ASP A 201 -26.01 -2.56 -8.31
C ASP A 201 -26.02 -1.31 -7.41
N LYS A 202 -26.82 -0.31 -7.80
CA LYS A 202 -26.90 0.97 -7.09
C LYS A 202 -27.41 0.84 -5.65
N GLU A 203 -28.30 -0.12 -5.35
CA GLU A 203 -28.79 -0.34 -4.00
C GLU A 203 -27.72 -0.95 -3.11
N VAL A 204 -27.01 -1.95 -3.63
CA VAL A 204 -25.85 -2.57 -2.95
C VAL A 204 -24.79 -1.51 -2.68
N TYR A 205 -24.43 -0.71 -3.69
CA TYR A 205 -23.44 0.34 -3.54
C TYR A 205 -23.87 1.43 -2.56
N SER A 206 -25.14 1.90 -2.63
CA SER A 206 -25.68 2.87 -1.68
C SER A 206 -25.60 2.35 -0.23
N ASN A 207 -25.93 1.08 0.00
CA ASN A 207 -25.83 0.48 1.34
C ASN A 207 -24.40 0.34 1.81
N TYR A 208 -23.47 -0.05 0.92
CA TYR A 208 -22.03 -0.09 1.21
C TYR A 208 -21.50 1.30 1.64
N LEU A 209 -21.87 2.38 0.93
CA LEU A 209 -21.47 3.74 1.30
C LEU A 209 -21.97 4.16 2.69
N LYS A 210 -23.20 3.76 3.04
CA LYS A 210 -23.75 4.00 4.39
C LYS A 210 -22.97 3.23 5.47
N ASP A 211 -22.58 1.98 5.18
CA ASP A 211 -21.74 1.17 6.09
C ASP A 211 -20.35 1.77 6.23
N CYS A 212 -19.75 2.33 5.16
CA CYS A 212 -18.46 3.04 5.22
C CYS A 212 -18.51 4.30 6.09
N LEU A 213 -19.63 5.01 6.12
CA LEU A 213 -19.85 6.18 6.99
C LEU A 213 -20.25 5.80 8.42
N ASN A 214 -20.65 4.54 8.66
CA ASN A 214 -21.04 4.02 9.97
C ASN A 214 -20.38 2.65 10.23
N PRO A 215 -19.05 2.53 10.19
CA PRO A 215 -18.35 1.26 10.30
C PRO A 215 -18.53 0.64 11.69
N ARG A 216 -18.68 -0.69 11.74
CA ARG A 216 -18.82 -1.46 12.99
C ARG A 216 -17.45 -1.79 13.58
N SER A 217 -16.65 -0.77 13.83
CA SER A 217 -15.31 -0.89 14.41
C SER A 217 -15.16 0.04 15.58
N ALA A 218 -14.57 -0.45 16.68
CA ALA A 218 -14.29 0.37 17.87
C ALA A 218 -13.22 1.44 17.62
N ASN A 219 -12.37 1.22 16.59
CA ASN A 219 -11.26 2.10 16.23
C ASN A 219 -11.61 2.96 15.00
N ALA A 220 -12.90 3.08 14.66
CA ALA A 220 -13.30 3.82 13.49
C ALA A 220 -13.13 5.33 13.67
N LEU A 221 -12.47 5.95 12.70
CA LEU A 221 -12.48 7.38 12.50
C LEU A 221 -13.21 7.67 11.18
N VAL A 222 -14.23 8.53 11.26
CA VAL A 222 -15.02 8.97 10.10
C VAL A 222 -15.07 10.49 10.12
N ARG A 223 -14.81 11.12 8.98
CA ARG A 223 -14.81 12.57 8.84
C ARG A 223 -16.24 13.10 8.84
N GLU A 224 -16.50 14.05 9.72
CA GLU A 224 -17.83 14.67 9.84
C GLU A 224 -18.21 15.47 8.58
N GLY A 225 -19.48 15.48 8.24
CA GLY A 225 -20.02 16.27 7.15
C GLY A 225 -19.72 15.74 5.75
N VAL A 226 -19.17 14.52 5.63
CA VAL A 226 -19.01 13.85 4.33
C VAL A 226 -20.34 13.22 3.92
N GLU A 227 -20.82 13.59 2.75
CA GLU A 227 -21.96 12.98 2.09
C GLU A 227 -21.45 12.21 0.87
N LEU A 228 -21.88 10.95 0.73
CA LEU A 228 -21.52 10.07 -0.37
C LEU A 228 -22.78 9.67 -1.15
N THR A 229 -22.65 9.64 -2.46
CA THR A 229 -23.70 9.24 -3.42
C THR A 229 -23.23 8.07 -4.27
N THR A 230 -24.14 7.45 -5.00
CA THR A 230 -23.79 6.35 -5.93
C THR A 230 -23.06 6.81 -7.19
N ASP A 231 -22.84 8.11 -7.36
CA ASP A 231 -22.04 8.68 -8.44
C ASP A 231 -20.57 8.90 -8.02
N ASP A 232 -20.28 8.78 -6.73
CA ASP A 232 -18.91 8.93 -6.19
C ASP A 232 -18.06 7.69 -6.49
N ARG A 233 -16.76 7.90 -6.65
CA ARG A 233 -15.75 6.86 -6.78
C ARG A 233 -14.91 6.78 -5.50
N ILE A 234 -14.79 5.59 -4.95
CA ILE A 234 -14.10 5.33 -3.69
C ILE A 234 -12.81 4.57 -3.94
N ILE A 235 -11.72 5.05 -3.35
CA ILE A 235 -10.51 4.25 -3.19
C ILE A 235 -10.49 3.63 -1.80
N THR A 236 -10.13 2.35 -1.71
CA THR A 236 -9.95 1.62 -0.46
C THR A 236 -8.52 1.08 -0.40
N LEU A 237 -7.76 1.54 0.58
CA LEU A 237 -6.42 1.04 0.86
C LEU A 237 -6.52 -0.01 1.96
N SER A 238 -6.06 -1.23 1.70
CA SER A 238 -6.23 -2.39 2.57
C SER A 238 -4.89 -2.95 3.02
N THR A 239 -4.70 -3.09 4.32
CA THR A 239 -3.53 -3.74 4.94
C THR A 239 -3.92 -4.60 6.14
N CYS A 240 -2.99 -5.44 6.64
CA CYS A 240 -3.23 -6.22 7.85
C CYS A 240 -3.17 -5.35 9.10
N THR A 241 -3.96 -5.68 10.13
CA THR A 241 -3.81 -5.06 11.45
C THR A 241 -2.60 -5.65 12.21
N ASN A 242 -2.10 -4.92 13.21
CA ASN A 242 -0.96 -5.37 14.02
C ASN A 242 -1.30 -6.45 15.05
N TYR A 243 -2.58 -6.64 15.37
CA TYR A 243 -3.03 -7.42 16.52
C TYR A 243 -3.97 -8.57 16.19
N ASN A 244 -4.54 -8.63 14.97
CA ASN A 244 -5.44 -9.69 14.55
C ASN A 244 -5.29 -9.98 13.05
N SER A 245 -4.80 -11.17 12.69
CA SER A 245 -4.59 -11.57 11.30
C SER A 245 -5.88 -11.75 10.49
N SER A 246 -7.04 -11.93 11.16
CA SER A 246 -8.36 -12.00 10.53
C SER A 246 -9.00 -10.62 10.32
N LEU A 247 -8.27 -9.55 10.61
CA LEU A 247 -8.74 -8.19 10.37
C LEU A 247 -7.84 -7.48 9.37
N ARG A 248 -8.44 -6.56 8.65
CA ARG A 248 -7.76 -5.58 7.79
C ARG A 248 -8.00 -4.20 8.35
N PHE A 249 -7.00 -3.34 8.19
CA PHE A 249 -7.19 -1.90 8.40
C PHE A 249 -7.45 -1.28 7.03
N LEU A 250 -8.56 -0.58 6.93
CA LEU A 250 -8.99 0.11 5.72
C LEU A 250 -8.86 1.61 5.93
N VAL A 251 -8.27 2.29 4.93
CA VAL A 251 -8.34 3.75 4.78
C VAL A 251 -9.07 4.02 3.47
N GLN A 252 -10.16 4.80 3.54
CA GLN A 252 -11.03 5.05 2.39
C GLN A 252 -11.07 6.53 2.03
N GLY A 253 -10.95 6.81 0.74
CA GLY A 253 -11.06 8.15 0.18
C GLY A 253 -12.11 8.23 -0.92
N VAL A 254 -12.79 9.38 -1.01
CA VAL A 254 -13.69 9.73 -2.13
C VAL A 254 -12.94 10.60 -3.12
N LEU A 255 -13.11 10.34 -4.42
CA LEU A 255 -12.51 11.14 -5.48
C LEU A 255 -13.10 12.56 -5.45
N ILE A 256 -12.23 13.56 -5.34
CA ILE A 256 -12.61 14.97 -5.32
C ILE A 256 -12.08 15.75 -6.52
N ASN A 257 -11.06 15.24 -7.21
CA ASN A 257 -10.49 15.87 -8.41
C ASN A 257 -9.89 14.81 -9.34
N ASP A 258 -10.05 15.03 -10.64
CA ASP A 258 -9.49 14.24 -11.73
C ASP A 258 -8.88 15.25 -12.73
N GLU A 259 -7.58 15.50 -12.60
CA GLU A 259 -6.85 16.50 -13.35
C GLU A 259 -6.14 15.86 -14.54
N LEU A 260 -6.40 16.37 -15.74
CA LEU A 260 -5.69 15.96 -16.94
C LEU A 260 -4.24 16.49 -16.92
N THR A 261 -3.31 15.62 -17.27
CA THR A 261 -1.88 15.94 -17.41
C THR A 261 -1.39 15.79 -18.85
N LYS A 262 -0.16 16.29 -19.08
CA LYS A 262 0.53 16.09 -20.34
C LYS A 262 0.98 14.63 -20.47
#